data_6956135a5b41856d2453aa21a9a1ea2a
#
_entry.id   6956135a5b41856d2453aa21a9a1ea2a
#
_cell.length_a   1.000
_cell.length_b   1.000
_cell.length_c   1.000
_cell.angle_alpha   90.00
_cell.angle_beta   90.00
_cell.angle_gamma   90.00
#
_symmetry.space_group_name_H-M   'P 1'
#
loop_
_entity.id
_entity.type
_entity.pdbx_description
1 polymer ?
#
loop_
_entity_poly.entity_id
_entity_poly.type
_entity_poly.pdbx_seq_one_letter_code
_entity_poly.pdbx_strand_id
1 'polypeptide(L)'
;MSERGGFSRDAVRRTQAAIREALSRMDKASCARDLDLFSSSAVEASMWMLALDEHICVGDPTYEQRRDCDPGGQILRGLRWARNAAVHELVEIHDTRTGKTAPVPASFELASWRQRNSLSGQLTSQPKNERAYDSYVAGRLVQESLRQAQDFLWMRAIARAPGAEDMSWLLGKG
;
A
#
# COMPACT_ATOMS: atom_id res chain seq x y z
N MET A 1 -32.18 -1.29 -16.73
CA MET A 1 -30.88 -1.95 -16.86
C MET A 1 -29.83 -0.97 -16.33
N SER A 2 -29.36 -1.18 -15.10
CA SER A 2 -28.36 -0.32 -14.47
C SER A 2 -27.02 -0.56 -15.16
N GLU A 3 -26.43 0.47 -15.76
CA GLU A 3 -25.06 0.43 -16.25
C GLU A 3 -24.17 0.07 -15.05
N ARG A 4 -23.65 -1.16 -15.04
CA ARG A 4 -22.62 -1.56 -14.09
C ARG A 4 -21.44 -0.63 -14.36
N GLY A 5 -21.11 0.20 -13.38
CA GLY A 5 -20.11 1.23 -13.48
C GLY A 5 -18.82 0.69 -14.10
N GLY A 6 -18.61 1.04 -15.36
CA GLY A 6 -17.45 0.62 -16.12
C GLY A 6 -16.16 1.08 -15.46
N PHE A 7 -15.10 0.32 -15.64
CA PHE A 7 -13.74 0.66 -15.22
C PHE A 7 -13.36 2.04 -15.78
N SER A 8 -13.36 3.06 -14.94
CA SER A 8 -13.08 4.44 -15.37
C SER A 8 -11.58 4.68 -15.43
N ARG A 9 -11.04 4.79 -16.65
CA ARG A 9 -9.62 5.11 -16.89
C ARG A 9 -9.18 6.39 -16.18
N ASP A 10 -10.01 7.40 -16.17
CA ASP A 10 -9.70 8.67 -15.50
C ASP A 10 -9.65 8.54 -13.98
N ALA A 11 -10.52 7.73 -13.38
CA ALA A 11 -10.45 7.43 -11.96
C ALA A 11 -9.15 6.70 -11.62
N VAL A 12 -8.77 5.70 -12.41
CA VAL A 12 -7.48 4.98 -12.25
C VAL A 12 -6.31 5.96 -12.32
N ARG A 13 -6.24 6.81 -13.36
CA ARG A 13 -5.15 7.81 -13.51
C ARG A 13 -5.04 8.75 -12.33
N ARG A 14 -6.17 9.29 -11.85
CA ARG A 14 -6.18 10.19 -10.69
C ARG A 14 -5.71 9.48 -9.44
N THR A 15 -6.18 8.25 -9.20
CA THR A 15 -5.77 7.47 -8.03
C THR A 15 -4.28 7.10 -8.10
N GLN A 16 -3.77 6.75 -9.27
CA GLN A 16 -2.34 6.50 -9.45
C GLN A 16 -1.49 7.75 -9.21
N ALA A 17 -1.94 8.92 -9.67
CA ALA A 17 -1.25 10.18 -9.40
C ALA A 17 -1.20 10.47 -7.90
N ALA A 18 -2.32 10.27 -7.18
CA ALA A 18 -2.39 10.43 -5.73
C ALA A 18 -1.45 9.48 -4.98
N ILE A 19 -1.39 8.20 -5.39
CA ILE A 19 -0.44 7.22 -4.82
C ILE A 19 1.00 7.70 -5.01
N ARG A 20 1.39 8.09 -6.24
CA ARG A 20 2.76 8.56 -6.52
C ARG A 20 3.12 9.79 -5.70
N GLU A 21 2.19 10.72 -5.55
CA GLU A 21 2.41 11.93 -4.77
C GLU A 21 2.57 11.62 -3.28
N ALA A 22 1.72 10.77 -2.71
CA ALA A 22 1.84 10.35 -1.31
C ALA A 22 3.17 9.63 -1.04
N LEU A 23 3.59 8.72 -1.92
CA LEU A 23 4.89 8.05 -1.83
C LEU A 23 6.06 9.02 -1.96
N SER A 24 5.97 10.01 -2.86
CA SER A 24 7.00 11.06 -3.00
C SER A 24 7.11 11.92 -1.76
N ARG A 25 5.98 12.28 -1.12
CA ARG A 25 5.99 12.98 0.17
C ARG A 25 6.60 12.14 1.28
N MET A 26 6.28 10.86 1.34
CA MET A 26 6.87 9.91 2.29
C MET A 26 8.39 9.83 2.13
N ASP A 27 8.90 9.73 0.91
CA ASP A 27 10.34 9.69 0.64
C ASP A 27 11.04 11.00 1.06
N LYS A 28 10.44 12.15 0.76
CA LYS A 28 10.94 13.48 1.18
C LYS A 28 10.94 13.61 2.69
N ALA A 29 9.87 13.18 3.36
CA ALA A 29 9.76 13.18 4.81
C ALA A 29 10.82 12.27 5.46
N SER A 30 11.10 11.11 4.86
CA SER A 30 12.18 10.22 5.28
C SER A 30 13.53 10.94 5.24
N CYS A 31 13.86 11.61 4.14
CA CYS A 31 15.10 12.38 4.01
C CYS A 31 15.16 13.57 5.00
N ALA A 32 14.05 14.25 5.22
CA ALA A 32 13.95 15.38 6.15
C ALA A 32 13.84 14.94 7.62
N ARG A 33 13.68 13.66 7.91
CA ARG A 33 13.41 13.10 9.23
C ARG A 33 12.14 13.65 9.88
N ASP A 34 11.13 13.92 9.08
CA ASP A 34 9.81 14.35 9.52
C ASP A 34 8.92 13.11 9.71
N LEU A 35 8.82 12.66 10.97
CA LEU A 35 8.12 11.42 11.33
C LEU A 35 6.61 11.51 11.11
N ASP A 36 6.02 12.64 11.42
CA ASP A 36 4.58 12.85 11.31
C ASP A 36 4.17 12.89 9.83
N LEU A 37 4.93 13.62 9.01
CA LEU A 37 4.71 13.66 7.57
C LEU A 37 4.98 12.29 6.92
N PHE A 38 6.00 11.55 7.38
CA PHE A 38 6.27 10.19 6.89
C PHE A 38 5.08 9.27 7.16
N SER A 39 4.64 9.21 8.43
CA SER A 39 3.55 8.33 8.85
C SER A 39 2.24 8.67 8.16
N SER A 40 1.87 9.95 8.10
CA SER A 40 0.65 10.40 7.44
C SER A 40 0.68 10.12 5.94
N SER A 41 1.82 10.31 5.28
CA SER A 41 1.98 10.03 3.84
C SER A 41 1.91 8.52 3.54
N ALA A 42 2.47 7.68 4.42
CA ALA A 42 2.37 6.22 4.29
C ALA A 42 0.94 5.72 4.42
N VAL A 43 0.20 6.25 5.40
CA VAL A 43 -1.24 5.94 5.58
C VAL A 43 -2.03 6.41 4.36
N GLU A 44 -1.81 7.63 3.87
CA GLU A 44 -2.48 8.16 2.69
C GLU A 44 -2.21 7.31 1.44
N ALA A 45 -0.95 6.93 1.19
CA ALA A 45 -0.60 6.02 0.09
C ALA A 45 -1.35 4.70 0.19
N SER A 46 -1.42 4.11 1.39
CA SER A 46 -2.17 2.88 1.66
C SER A 46 -3.66 3.04 1.33
N MET A 47 -4.28 4.15 1.72
CA MET A 47 -5.70 4.43 1.46
C MET A 47 -5.99 4.52 -0.04
N TRP A 48 -5.14 5.23 -0.81
CA TRP A 48 -5.29 5.32 -2.25
C TRP A 48 -5.06 3.98 -2.95
N MET A 49 -4.08 3.17 -2.48
CA MET A 49 -3.86 1.82 -3.02
C MET A 49 -5.06 0.92 -2.78
N LEU A 50 -5.68 0.98 -1.59
CA LEU A 50 -6.89 0.21 -1.29
C LEU A 50 -8.10 0.66 -2.09
N ALA A 51 -8.25 1.97 -2.33
CA ALA A 51 -9.30 2.49 -3.20
C ALA A 51 -9.14 1.98 -4.64
N LEU A 52 -7.90 1.92 -5.15
CA LEU A 52 -7.62 1.36 -6.47
C LEU A 52 -7.86 -0.16 -6.52
N ASP A 53 -7.43 -0.90 -5.49
CA ASP A 53 -7.69 -2.34 -5.33
C ASP A 53 -9.20 -2.65 -5.37
N GLU A 54 -10.00 -1.86 -4.64
CA GLU A 54 -11.46 -1.99 -4.63
C GLU A 54 -12.08 -1.69 -6.01
N HIS A 55 -11.60 -0.65 -6.67
CA HIS A 55 -12.07 -0.28 -8.00
C HIS A 55 -11.79 -1.38 -9.04
N ILE A 56 -10.61 -1.99 -9.01
CA ILE A 56 -10.23 -3.09 -9.89
C ILE A 56 -11.08 -4.33 -9.59
N CYS A 57 -11.29 -4.67 -8.31
CA CYS A 57 -12.14 -5.79 -7.89
C CYS A 57 -13.54 -5.75 -8.50
N VAL A 58 -14.13 -4.56 -8.58
CA VAL A 58 -15.48 -4.39 -9.17
C VAL A 58 -15.47 -4.64 -10.68
N GLY A 59 -14.39 -4.27 -11.37
CA GLY A 59 -14.28 -4.34 -12.83
C GLY A 59 -13.76 -5.68 -13.37
N ASP A 60 -13.09 -6.49 -12.56
CA ASP A 60 -12.42 -7.72 -13.00
C ASP A 60 -12.71 -8.91 -12.08
N PRO A 61 -13.56 -9.85 -12.50
CA PRO A 61 -13.92 -11.02 -11.68
C PRO A 61 -12.74 -11.93 -11.32
N THR A 62 -11.64 -11.87 -12.08
CA THR A 62 -10.45 -12.72 -11.88
C THR A 62 -9.38 -12.04 -11.03
N TYR A 63 -9.58 -10.77 -10.71
CA TYR A 63 -8.58 -9.97 -9.99
C TYR A 63 -8.27 -10.51 -8.59
N GLU A 64 -9.30 -10.91 -7.83
CA GLU A 64 -9.10 -11.44 -6.48
C GLU A 64 -8.19 -12.67 -6.47
N GLN A 65 -8.35 -13.57 -7.42
CA GLN A 65 -7.49 -14.74 -7.55
C GLN A 65 -6.03 -14.34 -7.81
N ARG A 66 -5.81 -13.37 -8.71
CA ARG A 66 -4.45 -12.86 -8.99
C ARG A 66 -3.83 -12.19 -7.77
N ARG A 67 -4.63 -11.37 -7.06
CA ARG A 67 -4.21 -10.71 -5.82
C ARG A 67 -3.79 -11.72 -4.77
N ASP A 68 -4.57 -12.79 -4.60
CA ASP A 68 -4.33 -13.81 -3.59
C ASP A 68 -3.09 -14.68 -3.88
N CYS A 69 -2.64 -14.74 -5.13
CA CYS A 69 -1.45 -15.48 -5.54
C CYS A 69 -0.16 -14.64 -5.58
N ASP A 70 -0.22 -13.33 -5.30
CA ASP A 70 0.93 -12.42 -5.41
C ASP A 70 1.28 -11.77 -4.07
N PRO A 71 2.57 -11.72 -3.69
CA PRO A 71 3.00 -11.08 -2.43
C PRO A 71 2.55 -9.62 -2.31
N GLY A 72 2.65 -8.82 -3.38
CA GLY A 72 2.17 -7.43 -3.40
C GLY A 72 0.65 -7.34 -3.23
N GLY A 73 -0.08 -8.28 -3.82
CA GLY A 73 -1.52 -8.42 -3.62
C GLY A 73 -1.89 -8.82 -2.20
N GLN A 74 -1.11 -9.70 -1.57
CA GLN A 74 -1.29 -10.07 -0.16
C GLN A 74 -0.99 -8.89 0.79
N ILE A 75 -0.04 -8.02 0.45
CA ILE A 75 0.19 -6.78 1.20
C ILE A 75 -1.07 -5.90 1.18
N LEU A 76 -1.70 -5.70 0.01
CA LEU A 76 -2.95 -4.93 -0.09
C LEU A 76 -4.06 -5.54 0.79
N ARG A 77 -4.16 -6.86 0.81
CA ARG A 77 -5.11 -7.57 1.68
C ARG A 77 -4.82 -7.33 3.17
N GLY A 78 -3.56 -7.38 3.57
CA GLY A 78 -3.12 -7.05 4.93
C GLY A 78 -3.38 -5.60 5.32
N LEU A 79 -3.08 -4.65 4.43
CA LEU A 79 -3.35 -3.23 4.64
C LEU A 79 -4.86 -2.94 4.76
N ARG A 80 -5.71 -3.69 4.06
CA ARG A 80 -7.18 -3.59 4.20
C ARG A 80 -7.64 -3.96 5.61
N TRP A 81 -7.05 -5.01 6.20
CA TRP A 81 -7.30 -5.35 7.60
C TRP A 81 -6.82 -4.23 8.53
N ALA A 82 -5.59 -3.74 8.33
CA ALA A 82 -4.99 -2.69 9.13
C ALA A 82 -5.80 -1.38 9.12
N ARG A 83 -6.33 -0.98 7.95
CA ARG A 83 -7.22 0.19 7.83
C ARG A 83 -8.41 0.11 8.79
N ASN A 84 -8.98 -1.07 8.93
CA ASN A 84 -10.15 -1.28 9.79
C ASN A 84 -9.81 -1.37 11.27
N ALA A 85 -8.55 -1.67 11.59
CA ALA A 85 -8.11 -1.88 12.97
C ALA A 85 -7.66 -0.59 13.67
N ALA A 86 -6.75 0.17 13.07
CA ALA A 86 -6.20 1.37 13.74
C ALA A 86 -5.33 2.20 12.77
N VAL A 87 -5.95 2.99 11.92
CA VAL A 87 -5.23 3.77 10.87
C VAL A 87 -4.12 4.66 11.45
N HIS A 88 -4.30 5.18 12.65
CA HIS A 88 -3.36 6.15 13.26
C HIS A 88 -2.17 5.51 13.99
N GLU A 89 -2.19 4.21 14.21
CA GLU A 89 -1.17 3.48 15.00
C GLU A 89 -0.33 2.49 14.17
N LEU A 90 -0.52 2.48 12.85
CA LEU A 90 0.03 1.43 11.98
C LEU A 90 1.55 1.46 11.82
N VAL A 91 2.17 2.63 11.95
CA VAL A 91 3.60 2.80 11.69
C VAL A 91 4.36 2.88 13.01
N GLU A 92 5.35 2.02 13.16
CA GLU A 92 6.32 2.05 14.25
C GLU A 92 7.68 2.50 13.71
N ILE A 93 8.25 3.50 14.37
CA ILE A 93 9.55 4.05 13.98
C ILE A 93 10.58 3.55 14.99
N HIS A 94 11.58 2.83 14.48
CA HIS A 94 12.66 2.33 15.29
C HIS A 94 13.78 3.36 15.36
N ASP A 95 14.07 3.89 16.56
CA ASP A 95 15.24 4.73 16.78
C ASP A 95 16.51 3.86 16.82
N THR A 96 17.31 3.93 15.75
CA THR A 96 18.58 3.18 15.65
C THR A 96 19.72 3.80 16.47
N ARG A 97 19.47 4.87 17.23
CA ARG A 97 20.52 5.55 18.01
C ARG A 97 21.01 4.78 19.24
N THR A 98 20.37 3.67 19.61
CA THR A 98 20.75 2.87 20.79
C THR A 98 21.84 1.82 20.50
N GLY A 99 22.24 1.62 19.27
CA GLY A 99 23.35 0.74 18.89
C GLY A 99 24.66 1.51 18.76
N LYS A 100 25.60 1.30 19.66
CA LYS A 100 26.97 1.85 19.61
C LYS A 100 27.70 1.33 18.37
N THR A 101 27.63 1.98 17.22
CA THR A 101 28.66 1.90 16.17
C THR A 101 28.34 2.84 15.00
N ALA A 102 29.29 3.74 14.74
CA ALA A 102 29.54 4.55 13.56
C ALA A 102 28.43 5.50 13.05
N PRO A 103 28.79 6.70 12.55
CA PRO A 103 27.86 7.64 11.97
C PRO A 103 27.46 7.19 10.56
N VAL A 104 26.54 6.24 10.49
CA VAL A 104 25.77 6.03 9.28
C VAL A 104 24.76 7.16 9.25
N PRO A 105 24.56 7.89 8.11
CA PRO A 105 23.45 8.80 8.01
C PRO A 105 22.20 7.96 8.22
N ALA A 106 21.58 8.13 9.38
CA ALA A 106 20.41 7.40 9.77
C ALA A 106 19.26 7.89 8.88
N SER A 107 19.09 7.24 7.73
CA SER A 107 17.86 7.28 6.96
C SER A 107 16.77 6.59 7.77
N PHE A 108 15.52 7.02 7.67
CA PHE A 108 14.37 6.32 8.24
C PHE A 108 14.10 4.96 7.55
N GLU A 109 15.15 4.28 7.12
CA GLU A 109 15.08 2.95 6.52
C GLU A 109 14.48 1.91 7.47
N LEU A 110 14.08 2.33 8.68
CA LEU A 110 13.63 1.45 9.75
C LEU A 110 12.21 1.77 10.26
N ALA A 111 11.40 2.49 9.52
CA ALA A 111 9.98 2.55 9.82
C ALA A 111 9.31 1.26 9.39
N SER A 112 8.73 0.53 10.34
CA SER A 112 8.04 -0.73 10.08
C SER A 112 6.55 -0.64 10.40
N TRP A 113 5.77 -1.54 9.81
CA TRP A 113 4.40 -1.76 10.24
C TRP A 113 4.36 -2.42 11.60
N ARG A 114 3.51 -1.94 12.48
CA ARG A 114 3.37 -2.52 13.82
C ARG A 114 2.95 -3.98 13.79
N GLN A 115 3.38 -4.71 14.79
CA GLN A 115 2.88 -6.06 15.04
C GLN A 115 1.39 -6.00 15.44
N ARG A 116 0.60 -6.98 15.02
CA ARG A 116 -0.84 -7.03 15.30
C ARG A 116 -1.18 -6.93 16.79
N ASN A 117 -0.41 -7.60 17.63
CA ASN A 117 -0.61 -7.63 19.09
C ASN A 117 -0.33 -6.30 19.80
N SER A 118 0.31 -5.35 19.11
CA SER A 118 0.58 -3.99 19.62
C SER A 118 -0.45 -2.95 19.16
N LEU A 119 -1.47 -3.35 18.38
CA LEU A 119 -2.54 -2.48 17.91
C LEU A 119 -3.70 -2.48 18.91
N SER A 120 -4.17 -1.27 19.31
CA SER A 120 -5.17 -1.09 20.37
C SER A 120 -6.64 -1.18 19.90
N GLY A 121 -6.88 -1.28 18.60
CA GLY A 121 -8.23 -1.22 18.01
C GLY A 121 -9.06 -2.49 18.20
N GLN A 122 -10.39 -2.35 18.17
CA GLN A 122 -11.31 -3.49 18.05
C GLN A 122 -11.14 -4.15 16.68
N LEU A 123 -10.53 -5.32 16.66
CA LEU A 123 -10.21 -6.05 15.45
C LEU A 123 -11.47 -6.72 14.91
N THR A 124 -11.97 -6.27 13.76
CA THR A 124 -13.04 -6.98 13.06
C THR A 124 -12.48 -8.30 12.52
N SER A 125 -13.18 -9.41 12.83
CA SER A 125 -12.75 -10.74 12.37
C SER A 125 -12.85 -10.84 10.84
N GLN A 126 -11.73 -10.73 10.17
CA GLN A 126 -11.55 -11.02 8.75
C GLN A 126 -10.35 -11.98 8.58
N PRO A 127 -10.51 -13.28 8.83
CA PRO A 127 -9.39 -14.22 9.02
C PRO A 127 -8.39 -14.27 7.85
N LYS A 128 -8.85 -14.05 6.62
CA LYS A 128 -7.97 -14.03 5.44
C LYS A 128 -7.09 -12.77 5.43
N ASN A 129 -7.68 -11.61 5.71
CA ASN A 129 -6.96 -10.34 5.71
C ASN A 129 -6.02 -10.24 6.91
N GLU A 130 -6.43 -10.76 8.06
CA GLU A 130 -5.63 -10.86 9.28
C GLU A 130 -4.37 -11.70 9.06
N ARG A 131 -4.51 -12.90 8.48
CA ARG A 131 -3.37 -13.75 8.11
C ARG A 131 -2.45 -13.07 7.09
N ALA A 132 -3.02 -12.35 6.14
CA ALA A 132 -2.23 -11.60 5.18
C ALA A 132 -1.44 -10.47 5.87
N TYR A 133 -2.03 -9.77 6.84
CA TYR A 133 -1.31 -8.78 7.64
C TYR A 133 -0.12 -9.40 8.38
N ASP A 134 -0.35 -10.45 9.15
CA ASP A 134 0.69 -11.12 9.93
C ASP A 134 1.84 -11.66 9.04
N SER A 135 1.52 -12.16 7.85
CA SER A 135 2.51 -12.81 6.98
C SER A 135 3.26 -11.84 6.05
N TYR A 136 2.63 -10.74 5.64
CA TYR A 136 3.14 -9.90 4.55
C TYR A 136 3.32 -8.42 4.92
N VAL A 137 2.80 -7.97 6.07
CA VAL A 137 2.83 -6.55 6.47
C VAL A 137 3.51 -6.37 7.82
N ALA A 138 3.04 -7.04 8.87
CA ALA A 138 3.52 -6.85 10.24
C ALA A 138 5.04 -6.97 10.36
N GLY A 139 5.67 -5.96 10.94
CA GLY A 139 7.12 -5.89 11.16
C GLY A 139 7.97 -5.65 9.90
N ARG A 140 7.36 -5.52 8.72
CA ARG A 140 8.10 -5.20 7.49
C ARG A 140 8.30 -3.71 7.33
N LEU A 141 9.33 -3.34 6.56
CA LEU A 141 9.58 -1.94 6.23
C LEU A 141 8.40 -1.33 5.46
N VAL A 142 7.97 -0.16 5.90
CA VAL A 142 6.81 0.54 5.31
C VAL A 142 7.05 0.86 3.84
N GLN A 143 8.19 1.45 3.51
CA GLN A 143 8.53 1.85 2.14
C GLN A 143 8.58 0.65 1.19
N GLU A 144 9.23 -0.44 1.60
CA GLU A 144 9.36 -1.65 0.79
C GLU A 144 7.98 -2.28 0.52
N SER A 145 7.16 -2.42 1.56
CA SER A 145 5.82 -2.99 1.44
C SER A 145 4.95 -2.17 0.50
N LEU A 146 4.95 -0.84 0.63
CA LEU A 146 4.15 0.02 -0.23
C LEU A 146 4.63 0.00 -1.69
N ARG A 147 5.94 -0.04 -1.94
CA ARG A 147 6.47 -0.18 -3.30
C ARG A 147 6.08 -1.53 -3.92
N GLN A 148 6.18 -2.61 -3.17
CA GLN A 148 5.77 -3.94 -3.66
C GLN A 148 4.26 -4.00 -3.96
N ALA A 149 3.42 -3.39 -3.14
CA ALA A 149 1.99 -3.25 -3.40
C ALA A 149 1.70 -2.38 -4.64
N GLN A 150 2.45 -1.28 -4.80
CA GLN A 150 2.38 -0.41 -5.99
C GLN A 150 2.73 -1.19 -7.26
N ASP A 151 3.84 -1.92 -7.27
CA ASP A 151 4.29 -2.71 -8.41
C ASP A 151 3.24 -3.75 -8.82
N PHE A 152 2.62 -4.42 -7.86
CA PHE A 152 1.51 -5.32 -8.13
C PHE A 152 0.35 -4.60 -8.83
N LEU A 153 -0.07 -3.45 -8.30
CA LEU A 153 -1.17 -2.67 -8.88
C LEU A 153 -0.87 -2.19 -10.30
N TRP A 154 0.36 -1.75 -10.57
CA TRP A 154 0.76 -1.23 -11.88
C TRP A 154 0.98 -2.34 -12.91
N MET A 155 1.83 -3.29 -12.57
CA MET A 155 2.33 -4.26 -13.55
C MET A 155 1.41 -5.46 -13.73
N ARG A 156 0.67 -5.85 -12.69
CA ARG A 156 -0.06 -7.13 -12.68
C ARG A 156 -1.57 -6.99 -12.63
N ALA A 157 -2.08 -5.97 -11.97
CA ALA A 157 -3.51 -5.77 -11.85
C ALA A 157 -4.06 -4.94 -13.01
N ILE A 158 -3.53 -3.72 -13.19
CA ILE A 158 -4.08 -2.79 -14.18
C ILE A 158 -3.78 -3.23 -15.60
N ALA A 159 -2.53 -3.65 -15.89
CA ALA A 159 -2.13 -4.09 -17.23
C ALA A 159 -2.89 -5.32 -17.75
N ARG A 160 -3.52 -6.08 -16.86
CA ARG A 160 -4.32 -7.29 -17.21
C ARG A 160 -5.82 -7.09 -17.07
N ALA A 161 -6.27 -5.90 -16.69
CA ALA A 161 -7.69 -5.61 -16.60
C ALA A 161 -8.34 -5.65 -17.99
N PRO A 162 -9.58 -6.15 -18.12
CA PRO A 162 -10.31 -6.11 -19.39
C PRO A 162 -10.38 -4.65 -19.90
N GLY A 163 -10.05 -4.43 -21.18
CA GLY A 163 -9.97 -3.10 -21.79
C GLY A 163 -8.64 -2.37 -21.55
N ALA A 164 -7.63 -3.03 -20.98
CA ALA A 164 -6.28 -2.46 -20.77
C ALA A 164 -5.43 -2.39 -22.05
N GLU A 165 -5.95 -2.87 -23.17
CA GLU A 165 -5.21 -2.99 -24.45
C GLU A 165 -4.62 -1.66 -24.95
N ASP A 166 -5.15 -0.53 -24.48
CA ASP A 166 -4.69 0.84 -24.79
C ASP A 166 -4.07 1.55 -23.58
N MET A 167 -3.40 0.81 -22.69
CA MET A 167 -2.77 1.39 -21.50
C MET A 167 -1.28 1.67 -21.67
N SER A 168 -0.80 1.87 -22.90
CA SER A 168 0.60 2.27 -23.22
C SER A 168 1.08 3.50 -22.44
N TRP A 169 0.15 4.39 -22.05
CA TRP A 169 0.41 5.56 -21.21
C TRP A 169 0.88 5.24 -19.78
N LEU A 170 0.61 4.01 -19.26
CA LEU A 170 1.08 3.58 -17.92
C LEU A 170 2.59 3.34 -17.91
N LEU A 171 3.17 3.00 -19.04
CA LEU A 171 4.58 2.64 -19.18
C LEU A 171 5.49 3.83 -19.48
N GLY A 172 4.95 5.05 -19.49
CA GLY A 172 5.73 6.27 -19.70
C GLY A 172 6.38 6.39 -21.09
N LYS A 173 5.88 5.63 -22.07
CA LYS A 173 6.30 5.73 -23.46
C LYS A 173 5.36 6.69 -24.19
N GLY A 174 5.55 7.95 -23.98
CA GLY A 174 4.97 9.06 -24.69
C GLY A 174 5.97 10.19 -24.74
#